data_9305bf2af664909a2a8532eafc9a5522
#
_entry.id   9305bf2af664909a2a8532eafc9a5522
#
_cell.length_a   1.000
_cell.length_b   1.000
_cell.length_c   1.000
_cell.angle_alpha   90.00
_cell.angle_beta   90.00
_cell.angle_gamma   90.00
#
_symmetry.space_group_name_H-M   'P 1'
#
loop_
_entity.id
_entity.type
_entity.pdbx_description
1 polymer ?
#
loop_
_entity_poly.entity_id
_entity_poly.type
_entity_poly.pdbx_seq_one_letter_code
_entity_poly.pdbx_strand_id
1 'polypeptide(L)'
;MSVPHGKFLENDFRNEKDTVDHIIDNIYLGSCKSALEVVECRPDIKYILNLSQYTLQAPEKIILKLKIDDHPKFPIEQYFDEAHRFIDEAKQNNSGVLIHCFAGFSRSPTIVISYLIKYYNMIFEDAYTFVSNKRVVCPNPGFIERLKLYCL
;
A
#
# COMPACT_ATOMS: atom_id res chain seq x y z
N MET A 1 -5.85 -18.79 -13.23
CA MET A 1 -5.31 -19.79 -12.31
C MET A 1 -5.10 -19.16 -10.95
N SER A 2 -5.61 -19.77 -9.92
CA SER A 2 -5.43 -19.25 -8.57
C SER A 2 -4.03 -19.57 -8.06
N VAL A 3 -3.42 -18.61 -7.38
CA VAL A 3 -2.15 -18.83 -6.70
C VAL A 3 -2.42 -19.70 -5.47
N PRO A 4 -1.78 -20.86 -5.31
CA PRO A 4 -2.03 -21.73 -4.16
C PRO A 4 -1.78 -20.98 -2.85
N HIS A 5 -2.77 -21.01 -1.97
CA HIS A 5 -2.70 -20.38 -0.65
C HIS A 5 -2.29 -18.89 -0.68
N GLY A 6 -2.61 -18.20 -1.77
CA GLY A 6 -2.32 -16.78 -1.91
C GLY A 6 -0.84 -16.42 -2.04
N LYS A 7 0.00 -17.36 -2.39
CA LYS A 7 1.42 -17.09 -2.60
C LYS A 7 1.64 -16.42 -3.96
N PHE A 8 2.51 -15.41 -4.01
CA PHE A 8 2.89 -14.82 -5.28
C PHE A 8 3.74 -15.80 -6.08
N LEU A 9 3.40 -15.98 -7.35
CA LEU A 9 4.21 -16.72 -8.30
C LEU A 9 4.77 -15.71 -9.31
N GLU A 10 6.07 -15.80 -9.55
CA GLU A 10 6.74 -14.91 -10.49
C GLU A 10 6.05 -14.88 -11.85
N ASN A 11 5.57 -16.04 -12.29
CA ASN A 11 4.90 -16.17 -13.59
C ASN A 11 3.56 -15.43 -13.67
N ASP A 12 2.91 -15.16 -12.54
CA ASP A 12 1.61 -14.49 -12.53
C ASP A 12 1.73 -13.03 -12.98
N PHE A 13 2.90 -12.43 -12.82
CA PHE A 13 3.11 -11.00 -13.03
C PHE A 13 4.20 -10.67 -14.05
N ARG A 14 4.82 -11.67 -14.69
CA ARG A 14 6.01 -11.45 -15.51
C ARG A 14 5.82 -10.52 -16.70
N ASN A 15 4.60 -10.38 -17.19
CA ASN A 15 4.30 -9.49 -18.32
C ASN A 15 3.79 -8.13 -17.88
N GLU A 16 3.64 -7.91 -16.58
CA GLU A 16 3.19 -6.64 -16.07
C GLU A 16 4.36 -5.68 -15.93
N LYS A 17 4.16 -4.46 -16.40
CA LYS A 17 5.11 -3.37 -16.19
C LYS A 17 4.63 -2.59 -15.00
N ASP A 18 5.42 -2.57 -13.96
CA ASP A 18 5.09 -1.79 -12.79
C ASP A 18 6.34 -1.34 -12.07
N THR A 19 6.17 -0.34 -11.22
CA THR A 19 7.26 0.28 -10.49
C THR A 19 6.96 0.30 -9.01
N VAL A 20 8.04 0.41 -8.23
CA VAL A 20 7.97 0.79 -6.83
C VAL A 20 8.05 2.29 -6.80
N ASP A 21 6.95 2.97 -6.50
CA ASP A 21 6.91 4.43 -6.57
C ASP A 21 7.15 5.04 -5.19
N HIS A 22 8.18 5.87 -5.11
CA HIS A 22 8.44 6.64 -3.90
C HIS A 22 7.42 7.77 -3.77
N ILE A 23 6.75 7.85 -2.63
CA ILE A 23 5.73 8.86 -2.39
C ILE A 23 6.31 10.02 -1.58
N ILE A 24 6.74 9.76 -0.38
CA ILE A 24 7.32 10.76 0.51
C ILE A 24 8.12 10.05 1.60
N ASP A 25 9.20 10.63 2.08
CA ASP A 25 10.02 10.11 3.16
C ASP A 25 10.34 8.61 2.96
N ASN A 26 9.90 7.74 3.87
CA ASN A 26 10.16 6.31 3.80
C ASN A 26 9.00 5.53 3.16
N ILE A 27 8.01 6.20 2.56
CA ILE A 27 6.79 5.58 2.06
C ILE A 27 6.89 5.32 0.57
N TYR A 28 6.64 4.05 0.18
CA TYR A 28 6.61 3.57 -1.19
C TYR A 28 5.27 2.90 -1.46
N LEU A 29 4.81 2.98 -2.68
CA LEU A 29 3.49 2.49 -3.11
C LEU A 29 3.65 1.62 -4.36
N GLY A 30 2.88 0.53 -4.43
CA GLY A 30 2.95 -0.33 -5.60
C GLY A 30 1.91 -1.43 -5.64
N SER A 31 2.18 -2.37 -6.54
CA SER A 31 1.37 -3.56 -6.82
C SER A 31 2.01 -4.81 -6.21
N CYS A 32 1.40 -5.97 -6.46
CA CYS A 32 2.01 -7.26 -6.13
C CYS A 32 3.36 -7.43 -6.82
N LYS A 33 3.49 -6.97 -8.06
CA LYS A 33 4.78 -7.03 -8.77
C LYS A 33 5.83 -6.15 -8.10
N SER A 34 5.43 -4.97 -7.64
CA SER A 34 6.33 -4.09 -6.87
C SER A 34 6.83 -4.78 -5.61
N ALA A 35 5.96 -5.56 -4.94
CA ALA A 35 6.36 -6.31 -3.76
C ALA A 35 7.43 -7.36 -4.06
N LEU A 36 7.32 -8.06 -5.19
CA LEU A 36 8.34 -9.02 -5.62
C LEU A 36 9.68 -8.33 -5.87
N GLU A 37 9.66 -7.17 -6.53
CA GLU A 37 10.88 -6.39 -6.76
C GLU A 37 11.52 -5.95 -5.46
N VAL A 38 10.71 -5.50 -4.50
CA VAL A 38 11.24 -5.10 -3.19
C VAL A 38 11.91 -6.25 -2.48
N VAL A 39 11.33 -7.45 -2.53
CA VAL A 39 11.93 -8.64 -1.93
C VAL A 39 13.28 -8.96 -2.56
N GLU A 40 13.38 -8.86 -3.88
CA GLU A 40 14.56 -9.28 -4.62
C GLU A 40 15.66 -8.21 -4.68
N CYS A 41 15.29 -6.93 -4.78
CA CYS A 41 16.20 -5.88 -5.19
C CYS A 41 16.30 -4.68 -4.26
N ARG A 42 15.47 -4.58 -3.21
CA ARG A 42 15.40 -3.37 -2.38
C ARG A 42 15.65 -3.69 -0.90
N PRO A 43 16.92 -3.87 -0.52
CA PRO A 43 17.24 -4.10 0.91
C PRO A 43 16.93 -2.91 1.82
N ASP A 44 16.80 -1.71 1.25
CA ASP A 44 16.43 -0.49 1.96
C ASP A 44 14.95 -0.45 2.40
N ILE A 45 14.12 -1.30 1.80
CA ILE A 45 12.69 -1.42 2.15
C ILE A 45 12.49 -2.75 2.85
N LYS A 46 12.57 -2.74 4.17
CA LYS A 46 12.42 -3.97 4.98
C LYS A 46 10.99 -4.26 5.38
N TYR A 47 10.13 -3.24 5.37
CA TYR A 47 8.74 -3.34 5.82
C TYR A 47 7.81 -3.39 4.62
N ILE A 48 6.88 -4.34 4.62
CA ILE A 48 5.90 -4.49 3.54
C ILE A 48 4.51 -4.59 4.16
N LEU A 49 3.61 -3.68 3.78
CA LEU A 49 2.21 -3.73 4.14
C LEU A 49 1.44 -4.31 2.97
N ASN A 50 1.00 -5.55 3.13
CA ASN A 50 0.32 -6.32 2.08
C ASN A 50 -1.19 -6.26 2.27
N LEU A 51 -1.88 -5.56 1.38
CA LEU A 51 -3.34 -5.41 1.39
C LEU A 51 -4.02 -6.30 0.36
N SER A 52 -3.25 -7.16 -0.32
CA SER A 52 -3.79 -8.06 -1.33
C SER A 52 -4.28 -9.36 -0.69
N GLN A 53 -4.98 -10.16 -1.50
CA GLN A 53 -5.39 -11.50 -1.08
C GLN A 53 -4.26 -12.53 -1.14
N TYR A 54 -3.11 -12.17 -1.68
CA TYR A 54 -1.97 -13.09 -1.84
C TYR A 54 -1.04 -13.02 -0.64
N THR A 55 -0.38 -14.14 -0.35
CA THR A 55 0.64 -14.21 0.69
C THR A 55 2.02 -14.06 0.08
N LEU A 56 2.80 -13.13 0.60
CA LEU A 56 4.19 -12.92 0.22
C LEU A 56 5.09 -13.65 1.20
N GLN A 57 5.98 -14.51 0.68
CA GLN A 57 6.98 -15.20 1.49
C GLN A 57 8.33 -14.53 1.30
N ALA A 58 8.80 -13.85 2.34
CA ALA A 58 10.07 -13.16 2.33
C ALA A 58 10.59 -13.12 3.77
N PRO A 59 11.37 -14.17 4.20
CA PRO A 59 11.80 -14.28 5.59
C PRO A 59 12.61 -13.09 6.09
N GLU A 60 13.32 -12.39 5.20
CA GLU A 60 14.14 -11.23 5.54
C GLU A 60 13.34 -9.92 5.62
N LYS A 61 12.06 -9.96 5.30
CA LYS A 61 11.18 -8.77 5.36
C LYS A 61 10.25 -8.86 6.57
N ILE A 62 9.84 -7.71 7.05
CA ILE A 62 8.81 -7.58 8.09
C ILE A 62 7.50 -7.27 7.38
N ILE A 63 6.55 -8.19 7.42
CA ILE A 63 5.32 -8.10 6.64
C ILE A 63 4.11 -8.05 7.56
N LEU A 64 3.28 -7.03 7.37
CA LEU A 64 1.93 -6.97 7.94
C LEU A 64 0.94 -7.20 6.81
N LYS A 65 0.07 -8.17 6.98
CA LYS A 65 -1.00 -8.42 6.03
C LYS A 65 -2.33 -8.00 6.65
N LEU A 66 -3.03 -7.08 5.98
CA LEU A 66 -4.38 -6.66 6.36
C LEU A 66 -5.34 -7.14 5.30
N LYS A 67 -6.35 -7.88 5.72
CA LYS A 67 -7.33 -8.45 4.81
C LYS A 67 -8.37 -7.40 4.44
N ILE A 68 -8.13 -6.71 3.33
CA ILE A 68 -8.97 -5.61 2.84
C ILE A 68 -9.53 -5.97 1.48
N ASP A 69 -10.86 -5.91 1.34
CA ASP A 69 -11.53 -6.10 0.06
C ASP A 69 -11.60 -4.76 -0.68
N ASP A 70 -11.35 -4.77 -1.98
CA ASP A 70 -11.51 -3.58 -2.82
C ASP A 70 -12.98 -3.46 -3.23
N HIS A 71 -13.80 -3.03 -2.28
CA HIS A 71 -15.23 -2.88 -2.47
C HIS A 71 -15.69 -1.58 -1.83
N PRO A 72 -16.60 -0.82 -2.48
CA PRO A 72 -17.03 0.49 -1.96
C PRO A 72 -17.65 0.45 -0.57
N LYS A 73 -18.22 -0.66 -0.17
CA LYS A 73 -18.84 -0.83 1.15
C LYS A 73 -17.88 -1.35 2.22
N PHE A 74 -16.66 -1.73 1.84
CA PHE A 74 -15.68 -2.23 2.80
C PHE A 74 -15.23 -1.11 3.75
N PRO A 75 -15.30 -1.32 5.07
CA PRO A 75 -14.97 -0.25 6.04
C PRO A 75 -13.45 -0.13 6.24
N ILE A 76 -12.75 0.33 5.23
CA ILE A 76 -11.28 0.39 5.23
C ILE A 76 -10.74 1.29 6.35
N GLU A 77 -11.50 2.29 6.77
CA GLU A 77 -11.09 3.21 7.84
C GLU A 77 -10.83 2.51 9.17
N GLN A 78 -11.40 1.32 9.39
CA GLN A 78 -11.12 0.52 10.59
C GLN A 78 -9.67 0.05 10.64
N TYR A 79 -8.97 0.03 9.52
CA TYR A 79 -7.60 -0.44 9.42
C TYR A 79 -6.57 0.69 9.40
N PHE A 80 -7.02 1.95 9.36
CA PHE A 80 -6.09 3.08 9.25
C PHE A 80 -5.10 3.12 10.41
N ASP A 81 -5.56 2.97 11.64
CA ASP A 81 -4.67 3.07 12.81
C ASP A 81 -3.60 1.97 12.79
N GLU A 82 -3.96 0.75 12.49
CA GLU A 82 -3.00 -0.35 12.44
C GLU A 82 -1.99 -0.15 11.31
N ALA A 83 -2.46 0.25 10.14
CA ALA A 83 -1.59 0.55 9.01
C ALA A 83 -0.62 1.70 9.34
N HIS A 84 -1.13 2.75 9.96
CA HIS A 84 -0.29 3.91 10.33
C HIS A 84 0.78 3.54 11.34
N ARG A 85 0.45 2.70 12.33
CA ARG A 85 1.44 2.22 13.31
C ARG A 85 2.56 1.44 12.63
N PHE A 86 2.22 0.63 11.64
CA PHE A 86 3.22 -0.13 10.88
C PHE A 86 4.14 0.78 10.08
N ILE A 87 3.59 1.81 9.43
CA ILE A 87 4.37 2.81 8.70
C ILE A 87 5.33 3.53 9.66
N ASP A 88 4.83 3.94 10.83
CA ASP A 88 5.64 4.62 11.84
C ASP A 88 6.74 3.72 12.39
N GLU A 89 6.47 2.43 12.60
CA GLU A 89 7.48 1.49 13.03
C GLU A 89 8.64 1.40 12.03
N ALA A 90 8.33 1.33 10.75
CA ALA A 90 9.37 1.33 9.72
C ALA A 90 10.22 2.60 9.79
N LYS A 91 9.58 3.75 9.95
CA LYS A 91 10.28 5.03 10.05
C LYS A 91 11.20 5.07 11.27
N GLN A 92 10.73 4.60 12.43
CA GLN A 92 11.53 4.55 13.66
C GLN A 92 12.75 3.64 13.52
N ASN A 93 12.65 2.62 12.65
CA ASN A 93 13.75 1.69 12.39
C ASN A 93 14.57 2.06 11.16
N ASN A 94 14.45 3.30 10.70
CA ASN A 94 15.18 3.84 9.55
C ASN A 94 15.03 2.99 8.30
N SER A 95 13.85 2.45 8.08
CA SER A 95 13.55 1.59 6.93
C SER A 95 12.48 2.20 6.04
N GLY A 96 12.58 1.91 4.74
CA GLY A 96 11.46 2.11 3.83
C GLY A 96 10.33 1.14 4.12
N VAL A 97 9.11 1.52 3.78
CA VAL A 97 7.92 0.69 3.83
C VAL A 97 7.22 0.73 2.48
N LEU A 98 6.92 -0.45 1.94
CA LEU A 98 6.09 -0.58 0.74
C LEU A 98 4.66 -0.87 1.19
N ILE A 99 3.72 -0.06 0.73
CA ILE A 99 2.30 -0.33 0.86
C ILE A 99 1.81 -0.81 -0.51
N HIS A 100 1.27 -2.03 -0.59
CA HIS A 100 0.82 -2.56 -1.86
C HIS A 100 -0.51 -3.30 -1.74
N CYS A 101 -1.20 -3.41 -2.86
CA CYS A 101 -2.35 -4.29 -3.05
C CYS A 101 -2.14 -5.06 -4.34
N PHE A 102 -3.19 -5.53 -5.01
CA PHE A 102 -2.97 -6.28 -6.26
C PHE A 102 -2.39 -5.39 -7.35
N ALA A 103 -3.11 -4.35 -7.77
CA ALA A 103 -2.69 -3.47 -8.86
C ALA A 103 -2.05 -2.16 -8.39
N GLY A 104 -2.19 -1.82 -7.10
CA GLY A 104 -1.69 -0.56 -6.59
C GLY A 104 -2.55 0.65 -6.95
N PHE A 105 -3.84 0.45 -7.23
CA PHE A 105 -4.74 1.52 -7.68
C PHE A 105 -5.69 2.01 -6.60
N SER A 106 -6.20 1.12 -5.75
CA SER A 106 -7.31 1.47 -4.86
C SER A 106 -6.98 1.32 -3.38
N ARG A 107 -6.75 0.09 -2.91
CA ARG A 107 -6.54 -0.21 -1.48
C ARG A 107 -5.29 0.46 -0.93
N SER A 108 -4.16 0.23 -1.57
CA SER A 108 -2.89 0.77 -1.09
C SER A 108 -2.83 2.29 -1.19
N PRO A 109 -3.28 2.93 -2.28
CA PRO A 109 -3.32 4.40 -2.29
C PRO A 109 -4.23 4.97 -1.20
N THR A 110 -5.33 4.31 -0.88
CA THR A 110 -6.23 4.78 0.18
C THR A 110 -5.51 4.85 1.53
N ILE A 111 -4.74 3.83 1.86
CA ILE A 111 -3.94 3.83 3.11
C ILE A 111 -2.91 4.96 3.09
N VAL A 112 -2.18 5.13 1.98
CA VAL A 112 -1.17 6.19 1.88
C VAL A 112 -1.83 7.57 2.01
N ILE A 113 -2.94 7.79 1.32
CA ILE A 113 -3.67 9.07 1.39
C ILE A 113 -4.13 9.33 2.82
N SER A 114 -4.67 8.33 3.52
CA SER A 114 -5.11 8.49 4.91
C SER A 114 -3.96 8.90 5.82
N TYR A 115 -2.78 8.36 5.59
CA TYR A 115 -1.58 8.72 6.36
C TYR A 115 -1.19 10.19 6.11
N LEU A 116 -1.22 10.62 4.86
CA LEU A 116 -0.92 12.01 4.51
C LEU A 116 -1.93 12.99 5.13
N ILE A 117 -3.21 12.62 5.12
CA ILE A 117 -4.25 13.45 5.75
C ILE A 117 -3.96 13.63 7.23
N LYS A 118 -3.68 12.54 7.94
CA LYS A 118 -3.54 12.58 9.39
C LYS A 118 -2.20 13.18 9.85
N TYR A 119 -1.11 12.79 9.24
CA TYR A 119 0.23 13.10 9.76
C TYR A 119 0.96 14.19 9.00
N TYR A 120 0.49 14.56 7.81
CA TYR A 120 1.05 15.66 7.03
C TYR A 120 0.08 16.84 6.93
N ASN A 121 -1.05 16.77 7.64
CA ASN A 121 -2.07 17.82 7.69
C ASN A 121 -2.60 18.22 6.30
N MET A 122 -2.65 17.27 5.38
CA MET A 122 -3.20 17.53 4.06
C MET A 122 -4.71 17.34 4.06
N ILE A 123 -5.44 18.21 3.34
CA ILE A 123 -6.83 17.91 3.00
C ILE A 123 -6.86 16.79 1.97
N PHE A 124 -8.01 16.12 1.83
CA PHE A 124 -8.13 14.98 0.92
C PHE A 124 -7.65 15.33 -0.50
N GLU A 125 -8.10 16.43 -1.06
CA GLU A 125 -7.77 16.84 -2.44
C GLU A 125 -6.27 16.98 -2.64
N ASP A 126 -5.57 17.58 -1.69
CA ASP A 126 -4.13 17.76 -1.75
C ASP A 126 -3.39 16.43 -1.62
N ALA A 127 -3.83 15.57 -0.70
CA ALA A 127 -3.23 14.25 -0.52
C ALA A 127 -3.42 13.39 -1.76
N TYR A 128 -4.63 13.38 -2.32
CA TYR A 128 -4.93 12.64 -3.55
C TYR A 128 -4.06 13.13 -4.70
N THR A 129 -3.97 14.42 -4.91
CA THR A 129 -3.15 15.01 -5.98
C THR A 129 -1.68 14.66 -5.79
N PHE A 130 -1.20 14.75 -4.55
CA PHE A 130 0.20 14.43 -4.24
C PHE A 130 0.54 13.00 -4.63
N VAL A 131 -0.30 12.04 -4.25
CA VAL A 131 -0.08 10.64 -4.59
C VAL A 131 -0.24 10.40 -6.08
N SER A 132 -1.26 10.99 -6.71
CA SER A 132 -1.52 10.83 -8.15
C SER A 132 -0.38 11.35 -9.02
N ASN A 133 0.37 12.34 -8.55
CA ASN A 133 1.54 12.84 -9.28
C ASN A 133 2.70 11.85 -9.25
N LYS A 134 2.71 10.91 -8.32
CA LYS A 134 3.77 9.91 -8.20
C LYS A 134 3.39 8.57 -8.83
N ARG A 135 2.11 8.24 -8.83
CA ARG A 135 1.61 6.98 -9.36
C ARG A 135 0.16 7.16 -9.80
N VAL A 136 -0.21 6.51 -10.92
CA VAL A 136 -1.61 6.48 -11.34
C VAL A 136 -2.43 5.70 -10.32
N VAL A 137 -3.39 6.34 -9.68
CA VAL A 137 -4.23 5.73 -8.65
C VAL A 137 -5.70 6.05 -8.89
N CYS A 138 -6.56 5.15 -8.43
CA CYS A 138 -8.01 5.31 -8.53
C CYS A 138 -8.68 4.53 -7.40
N PRO A 139 -8.69 5.08 -6.16
CA PRO A 139 -9.43 4.47 -5.07
C PRO A 139 -10.90 4.32 -5.44
N ASN A 140 -11.55 3.24 -5.00
CA ASN A 140 -12.97 3.07 -5.31
C ASN A 140 -13.80 4.18 -4.66
N PRO A 141 -15.04 4.44 -5.15
CA PRO A 141 -15.84 5.57 -4.68
C PRO A 141 -16.15 5.54 -3.17
N GLY A 142 -16.32 4.37 -2.59
CA GLY A 142 -16.57 4.24 -1.14
C GLY A 142 -15.34 4.63 -0.33
N PHE A 143 -14.16 4.28 -0.80
CA PHE A 143 -12.92 4.66 -0.14
C PHE A 143 -12.68 6.17 -0.22
N ILE A 144 -13.00 6.77 -1.36
CA ILE A 144 -12.91 8.24 -1.52
C ILE A 144 -13.82 8.94 -0.51
N GLU A 145 -15.05 8.47 -0.37
CA GLU A 145 -15.99 9.04 0.60
C GLU A 145 -15.44 8.97 2.04
N ARG A 146 -14.87 7.82 2.42
CA ARG A 146 -14.30 7.62 3.75
C ARG A 146 -13.08 8.51 3.98
N LEU A 147 -12.26 8.70 2.96
CA LEU A 147 -11.11 9.60 3.05
C LEU A 147 -11.53 11.05 3.23
N LYS A 148 -12.58 11.48 2.53
CA LYS A 148 -13.10 12.85 2.67
C LYS A 148 -13.63 13.15 4.06
N LEU A 149 -14.12 12.13 4.77
CA LEU A 149 -14.65 12.27 6.14
C LEU A 149 -13.57 12.06 7.21
N TYR A 150 -12.40 11.59 6.82
CA TYR A 150 -11.35 11.22 7.76
C TYR A 150 -10.71 12.45 8.37
N CYS A 151 -10.59 12.49 9.68
CA CYS A 151 -10.01 13.61 10.45
C CYS A 151 -10.74 14.95 10.29
N LEU A 152 -12.03 14.91 9.94
CA LEU A 152 -12.85 16.12 9.96
C LEU A 152 -13.23 16.52 11.38
#